data_20de2010c44767874bf6664b75059f1b
#
_entry.id   20de2010c44767874bf6664b75059f1b
#
_cell.length_a   1.000
_cell.length_b   1.000
_cell.length_c   1.000
_cell.angle_alpha   90.00
_cell.angle_beta   90.00
_cell.angle_gamma   90.00
#
_symmetry.space_group_name_H-M   'P 1'
#
loop_
_entity.id
_entity.type
_entity.pdbx_description
1 polymer ?
#
loop_
_entity_poly.entity_id
_entity_poly.type
_entity_poly.pdbx_seq_one_letter_code
_entity_poly.pdbx_strand_id
1 'polypeptide(L)'
;ARLVPGGPPLGRYCVAVVVAPMNVSKDSTRQEPDVSISVAALIRPAKGAMVLSAVLTAFGAIVTLVPFVALHNMAAIWLDGQVRTGWTGKPWVWAVIAVLSLFVGQLLYLFGLGVTHEAEAKLRHRLRGNVVQALGSLPLGRVSQVPHGAIRKMVCDDTAAIHTLVAHVPGDVTNAVVSMVVGLGYLVWVDWRLALALFGTWAVAIMIIVSTTMRGYSDITERFGHAQTALAAATVEMLEGIKEIKNFQATDATRTRFNAARQQFSAISFDWVRRSGRAISLLGSLLRPATVFVTVALLAALFVAQDWSTLSATLPFFLIAPGIPEGFTVLVGLMQHIYESQLAARTTAELLSEKPMPEGSRTQEEGPNPGQVEVCEVSFSYEPDVPVVHGVSFTAEPGTVTALVGPSGGGKSTLARLIARFYDVNDGVVRISGVDVREASFSWLLSRVAIVLQDVTLSNDSVHTNIALSKPSATRAEVEAAARAACIHDRIMRLPEGYDTVLGEVGGFLSGGERQRITLARAYLQDAPILILDEATAQADPQSERAIHEALSTLASGRTVIIIAHRLATIRDADQILVIEDGHITQRGRHEDLVDQAGTYSEMWRAQELHYMA
;
A
#
# COMPACT_ATOMS: atom_id res chain seq x y z
N ALA A 1 -24.76 -0.24 35.90
CA ALA A 1 -26.02 0.23 35.36
C ALA A 1 -26.32 1.65 35.81
N ARG A 2 -26.06 2.64 35.01
CA ARG A 2 -26.78 3.91 34.87
C ARG A 2 -26.11 4.71 33.77
N LEU A 3 -26.77 4.78 32.61
CA LEU A 3 -26.50 5.67 31.51
C LEU A 3 -26.71 7.11 31.96
N VAL A 4 -25.75 8.01 31.71
CA VAL A 4 -25.92 9.47 31.77
C VAL A 4 -26.01 9.95 30.32
N PRO A 5 -27.09 10.61 29.89
CA PRO A 5 -27.21 11.19 28.56
C PRO A 5 -26.75 12.66 28.57
N GLY A 6 -26.08 13.09 27.48
CA GLY A 6 -26.01 14.50 27.10
C GLY A 6 -24.62 15.14 27.22
N GLY A 7 -23.70 14.82 26.30
CA GLY A 7 -22.59 15.71 25.95
C GLY A 7 -22.83 16.30 24.55
N PRO A 8 -22.49 17.58 24.32
CA PRO A 8 -22.71 18.23 23.03
C PRO A 8 -21.78 17.62 21.94
N PRO A 9 -22.15 17.70 20.64
CA PRO A 9 -21.37 17.11 19.56
C PRO A 9 -20.04 17.84 19.44
N LEU A 10 -18.94 17.07 19.54
CA LEU A 10 -17.59 17.51 19.28
C LEU A 10 -17.49 17.98 17.82
N GLY A 11 -17.47 19.28 17.64
CA GLY A 11 -17.20 19.92 16.37
C GLY A 11 -15.84 19.45 15.84
N ARG A 12 -15.81 19.12 14.55
CA ARG A 12 -14.61 18.77 13.78
C ARG A 12 -13.63 19.94 13.80
N TYR A 13 -12.69 19.94 14.72
CA TYR A 13 -11.52 20.80 14.62
C TYR A 13 -10.46 20.08 13.80
N CYS A 14 -10.44 20.35 12.48
CA CYS A 14 -9.28 20.06 11.64
C CYS A 14 -8.15 21.01 12.07
N VAL A 15 -7.23 20.51 12.90
CA VAL A 15 -5.95 21.17 13.14
C VAL A 15 -5.06 20.88 11.94
N ALA A 16 -4.93 21.85 11.03
CA ALA A 16 -3.98 21.78 9.93
C ALA A 16 -2.55 21.82 10.52
N VAL A 17 -1.89 20.67 10.55
CA VAL A 17 -0.48 20.55 10.91
C VAL A 17 0.33 20.92 9.68
N VAL A 18 0.94 22.08 9.67
CA VAL A 18 1.97 22.46 8.69
C VAL A 18 3.21 21.63 8.99
N VAL A 19 3.39 20.52 8.30
CA VAL A 19 4.63 19.74 8.35
C VAL A 19 5.62 20.37 7.37
N ALA A 20 6.66 21.00 7.92
CA ALA A 20 7.82 21.38 7.12
C ALA A 20 8.47 20.12 6.52
N PRO A 21 9.07 20.18 5.32
CA PRO A 21 9.69 19.02 4.70
C PRO A 21 10.79 18.49 5.62
N MET A 22 10.66 17.24 6.07
CA MET A 22 11.72 16.52 6.77
C MET A 22 12.91 16.42 5.83
N ASN A 23 14.00 17.07 6.20
CA ASN A 23 15.32 16.77 5.66
C ASN A 23 15.72 15.40 6.20
N VAL A 24 15.41 14.35 5.45
CA VAL A 24 15.94 13.00 5.70
C VAL A 24 17.44 13.11 5.46
N SER A 25 18.23 12.92 6.50
CA SER A 25 19.69 12.85 6.39
C SER A 25 20.01 11.82 5.30
N LYS A 26 20.75 12.28 4.30
CA LYS A 26 21.34 11.44 3.27
C LYS A 26 22.34 10.50 3.94
N ASP A 27 21.88 9.34 4.36
CA ASP A 27 22.76 8.21 4.56
C ASP A 27 23.05 7.64 3.16
N SER A 28 24.23 8.05 2.69
CA SER A 28 24.71 7.86 1.33
C SER A 28 25.25 6.43 1.17
N THR A 29 24.39 5.47 0.77
CA THR A 29 24.83 4.27 0.03
C THR A 29 23.68 3.42 -0.54
N ARG A 30 22.41 3.83 -0.45
CA ARG A 30 21.41 3.24 -1.34
C ARG A 30 21.42 4.05 -2.63
N GLN A 31 21.92 3.48 -3.71
CA GLN A 31 21.55 3.89 -5.05
C GLN A 31 20.02 3.87 -5.09
N GLU A 32 19.39 5.06 -5.13
CA GLU A 32 17.97 5.16 -5.43
C GLU A 32 17.75 4.37 -6.73
N PRO A 33 16.86 3.38 -6.76
CA PRO A 33 16.52 2.73 -8.01
C PRO A 33 16.10 3.85 -8.96
N ASP A 34 16.64 3.82 -10.16
CA ASP A 34 16.29 4.76 -11.23
C ASP A 34 14.81 4.54 -11.55
N VAL A 35 13.93 5.25 -10.81
CA VAL A 35 12.48 5.09 -10.91
C VAL A 35 12.09 5.62 -12.27
N SER A 36 12.04 4.73 -13.25
CA SER A 36 11.75 5.06 -14.65
C SER A 36 10.37 5.69 -14.84
N ILE A 37 9.46 5.53 -13.86
CA ILE A 37 8.10 6.07 -13.89
C ILE A 37 7.99 7.20 -12.86
N SER A 38 7.86 8.44 -13.33
CA SER A 38 7.61 9.60 -12.46
C SER A 38 6.11 9.71 -12.09
N VAL A 39 5.81 10.36 -10.95
CA VAL A 39 4.42 10.71 -10.57
C VAL A 39 3.70 11.44 -11.71
N ALA A 40 4.40 12.31 -12.44
CA ALA A 40 3.84 13.02 -13.59
C ALA A 40 3.44 12.07 -14.73
N ALA A 41 4.16 10.96 -14.91
CA ALA A 41 3.81 9.93 -15.91
C ALA A 41 2.56 9.16 -15.50
N LEU A 42 2.38 8.85 -14.20
CA LEU A 42 1.18 8.17 -13.70
C LEU A 42 -0.10 8.98 -13.94
N ILE A 43 -0.05 10.31 -13.71
CA ILE A 43 -1.22 11.18 -13.87
C ILE A 43 -1.40 11.72 -15.29
N ARG A 44 -0.44 11.47 -16.20
CA ARG A 44 -0.46 11.95 -17.59
C ARG A 44 -1.79 11.69 -18.33
N PRO A 45 -2.45 10.53 -18.18
CA PRO A 45 -3.74 10.28 -18.83
C PRO A 45 -4.86 11.25 -18.41
N ALA A 46 -4.79 11.80 -17.18
CA ALA A 46 -5.77 12.75 -16.65
C ALA A 46 -5.40 14.22 -16.92
N LYS A 47 -4.20 14.52 -17.45
CA LYS A 47 -3.68 15.88 -17.62
C LYS A 47 -4.62 16.81 -18.38
N GLY A 48 -5.26 16.33 -19.46
CA GLY A 48 -6.19 17.12 -20.24
C GLY A 48 -7.42 17.56 -19.43
N ALA A 49 -7.98 16.64 -18.63
CA ALA A 49 -9.10 16.92 -17.73
C ALA A 49 -8.70 17.89 -16.61
N MET A 50 -7.49 17.71 -16.04
CA MET A 50 -6.95 18.62 -15.01
C MET A 50 -6.80 20.05 -15.52
N VAL A 51 -6.27 20.22 -16.74
CA VAL A 51 -6.13 21.56 -17.36
C VAL A 51 -7.50 22.16 -17.66
N LEU A 52 -8.44 21.39 -18.22
CA LEU A 52 -9.80 21.87 -18.49
C LEU A 52 -10.51 22.29 -17.20
N SER A 53 -10.39 21.50 -16.13
CA SER A 53 -10.94 21.84 -14.82
C SER A 53 -10.32 23.15 -14.29
N ALA A 54 -9.00 23.29 -14.33
CA ALA A 54 -8.32 24.52 -13.90
C ALA A 54 -8.82 25.74 -14.67
N VAL A 55 -9.02 25.64 -15.99
CA VAL A 55 -9.57 26.72 -16.81
C VAL A 55 -11.00 27.05 -16.40
N LEU A 56 -11.87 26.05 -16.32
CA LEU A 56 -13.27 26.25 -15.93
C LEU A 56 -13.42 26.86 -14.53
N THR A 57 -12.63 26.36 -13.57
CA THR A 57 -12.67 26.86 -12.18
C THR A 57 -12.05 28.25 -12.08
N ALA A 58 -11.03 28.60 -12.90
CA ALA A 58 -10.51 29.96 -12.98
C ALA A 58 -11.57 30.95 -13.46
N PHE A 59 -12.26 30.63 -14.54
CA PHE A 59 -13.37 31.45 -15.01
C PHE A 59 -14.51 31.52 -13.99
N GLY A 60 -14.85 30.39 -13.37
CA GLY A 60 -15.81 30.32 -12.29
C GLY A 60 -15.46 31.26 -11.13
N ALA A 61 -14.20 31.23 -10.68
CA ALA A 61 -13.69 32.09 -9.61
C ALA A 61 -13.79 33.59 -9.94
N ILE A 62 -13.47 33.97 -11.19
CA ILE A 62 -13.62 35.36 -11.65
C ILE A 62 -15.11 35.77 -11.64
N VAL A 63 -15.97 34.92 -12.18
CA VAL A 63 -17.42 35.20 -12.29
C VAL A 63 -18.08 35.25 -10.92
N THR A 64 -17.65 34.45 -9.95
CA THR A 64 -18.16 34.48 -8.56
C THR A 64 -17.77 35.76 -7.79
N LEU A 65 -16.84 36.58 -8.28
CA LEU A 65 -16.54 37.91 -7.72
C LEU A 65 -17.45 39.01 -8.28
N VAL A 66 -18.12 38.79 -9.42
CA VAL A 66 -19.01 39.78 -10.04
C VAL A 66 -20.18 40.23 -9.14
N PRO A 67 -20.78 39.39 -8.29
CA PRO A 67 -21.78 39.84 -7.32
C PRO A 67 -21.30 40.95 -6.39
N PHE A 68 -20.05 40.88 -5.94
CA PHE A 68 -19.45 41.90 -5.07
C PHE A 68 -19.22 43.22 -5.81
N VAL A 69 -18.80 43.11 -7.10
CA VAL A 69 -18.72 44.28 -8.00
C VAL A 69 -20.12 44.90 -8.21
N ALA A 70 -21.13 44.09 -8.39
CA ALA A 70 -22.50 44.55 -8.55
C ALA A 70 -23.02 45.26 -7.30
N LEU A 71 -22.79 44.70 -6.11
CA LEU A 71 -23.16 45.32 -4.83
C LEU A 71 -22.44 46.64 -4.60
N HIS A 72 -21.15 46.74 -4.96
CA HIS A 72 -20.41 48.00 -4.91
C HIS A 72 -21.04 49.08 -5.83
N ASN A 73 -21.40 48.71 -7.06
CA ASN A 73 -22.00 49.65 -7.99
C ASN A 73 -23.42 50.10 -7.51
N MET A 74 -24.19 49.18 -6.90
CA MET A 74 -25.46 49.56 -6.30
C MET A 74 -25.29 50.52 -5.12
N ALA A 75 -24.31 50.27 -4.25
CA ALA A 75 -23.98 51.13 -3.13
C ALA A 75 -23.52 52.54 -3.60
N ALA A 76 -22.69 52.62 -4.65
CA ALA A 76 -22.24 53.89 -5.22
C ALA A 76 -23.39 54.72 -5.77
N ILE A 77 -24.43 54.10 -6.35
CA ILE A 77 -25.63 54.80 -6.82
C ILE A 77 -26.47 55.32 -5.63
N TRP A 78 -26.66 54.50 -4.58
CA TRP A 78 -27.55 54.84 -3.49
C TRP A 78 -26.92 55.65 -2.37
N LEU A 79 -25.67 55.37 -2.02
CA LEU A 79 -25.02 56.02 -0.87
C LEU A 79 -24.24 57.29 -1.29
N ASP A 80 -23.54 57.25 -2.44
CA ASP A 80 -22.71 58.36 -2.91
C ASP A 80 -23.46 59.24 -3.93
N GLY A 81 -24.69 58.89 -4.29
CA GLY A 81 -25.50 59.68 -5.22
C GLY A 81 -24.92 59.72 -6.64
N GLN A 82 -24.11 58.73 -7.04
CA GLN A 82 -23.50 58.70 -8.36
C GLN A 82 -24.55 58.59 -9.47
N VAL A 83 -24.64 59.61 -10.30
CA VAL A 83 -25.56 59.61 -11.45
C VAL A 83 -24.87 58.85 -12.59
N ARG A 84 -25.38 57.65 -12.92
CA ARG A 84 -24.94 56.88 -14.07
C ARG A 84 -26.03 56.84 -15.13
N THR A 85 -25.68 56.97 -16.39
CA THR A 85 -26.63 56.98 -17.52
C THR A 85 -26.81 55.57 -18.11
N GLY A 86 -27.98 55.32 -18.72
CA GLY A 86 -28.30 54.08 -19.38
C GLY A 86 -28.62 52.95 -18.43
N TRP A 87 -28.27 51.71 -18.82
CA TRP A 87 -28.57 50.50 -18.07
C TRP A 87 -27.74 50.38 -16.76
N THR A 88 -26.52 50.94 -16.72
CA THR A 88 -25.64 50.94 -15.54
C THR A 88 -26.15 51.79 -14.39
N GLY A 89 -27.07 52.75 -14.64
CA GLY A 89 -27.72 53.57 -13.62
C GLY A 89 -28.92 52.86 -12.96
N LYS A 90 -29.31 51.68 -13.36
CA LYS A 90 -30.46 50.95 -12.81
C LYS A 90 -30.02 49.91 -11.79
N PRO A 91 -30.29 50.07 -10.49
CA PRO A 91 -29.83 49.11 -9.45
C PRO A 91 -30.33 47.68 -9.66
N TRP A 92 -31.53 47.48 -10.17
CA TRP A 92 -32.11 46.16 -10.42
C TRP A 92 -31.31 45.35 -11.48
N VAL A 93 -30.67 46.04 -12.44
CA VAL A 93 -29.82 45.39 -13.43
C VAL A 93 -28.60 44.75 -12.75
N TRP A 94 -27.97 45.48 -11.83
CA TRP A 94 -26.86 44.94 -11.02
C TRP A 94 -27.31 43.78 -10.13
N ALA A 95 -28.51 43.83 -9.58
CA ALA A 95 -29.07 42.72 -8.81
C ALA A 95 -29.23 41.45 -9.69
N VAL A 96 -29.75 41.60 -10.91
CA VAL A 96 -29.84 40.47 -11.86
C VAL A 96 -28.48 39.95 -12.27
N ILE A 97 -27.52 40.85 -12.54
CA ILE A 97 -26.14 40.45 -12.84
C ILE A 97 -25.52 39.67 -11.69
N ALA A 98 -25.71 40.13 -10.45
CA ALA A 98 -25.20 39.45 -9.26
C ALA A 98 -25.74 38.01 -9.13
N VAL A 99 -27.04 37.84 -9.29
CA VAL A 99 -27.69 36.52 -9.20
C VAL A 99 -27.24 35.60 -10.33
N LEU A 100 -27.26 36.09 -11.58
CA LEU A 100 -26.84 35.28 -12.74
C LEU A 100 -25.40 34.88 -12.67
N SER A 101 -24.50 35.82 -12.30
CA SER A 101 -23.06 35.52 -12.19
C SER A 101 -22.76 34.53 -11.09
N LEU A 102 -23.49 34.58 -9.96
CA LEU A 102 -23.35 33.59 -8.91
C LEU A 102 -23.66 32.16 -9.43
N PHE A 103 -24.80 32.00 -10.13
CA PHE A 103 -25.17 30.71 -10.69
C PHE A 103 -24.18 30.24 -11.76
N VAL A 104 -23.79 31.11 -12.68
CA VAL A 104 -22.83 30.76 -13.74
C VAL A 104 -21.47 30.39 -13.15
N GLY A 105 -20.96 31.16 -12.21
CA GLY A 105 -19.68 30.87 -11.56
C GLY A 105 -19.70 29.53 -10.83
N GLN A 106 -20.77 29.24 -10.09
CA GLN A 106 -20.93 27.96 -9.39
C GLN A 106 -21.06 26.79 -10.36
N LEU A 107 -21.80 26.95 -11.45
CA LEU A 107 -21.90 25.91 -12.49
C LEU A 107 -20.55 25.60 -13.13
N LEU A 108 -19.77 26.64 -13.48
CA LEU A 108 -18.43 26.44 -14.04
C LEU A 108 -17.50 25.69 -13.07
N TYR A 109 -17.55 26.01 -11.78
CA TYR A 109 -16.81 25.29 -10.75
C TYR A 109 -17.24 23.81 -10.68
N LEU A 110 -18.55 23.54 -10.60
CA LEU A 110 -19.08 22.18 -10.52
C LEU A 110 -18.75 21.36 -11.77
N PHE A 111 -18.85 21.95 -12.97
CA PHE A 111 -18.44 21.28 -14.21
C PHE A 111 -16.93 20.96 -14.23
N GLY A 112 -16.10 21.91 -13.79
CA GLY A 112 -14.67 21.69 -13.67
C GLY A 112 -14.35 20.53 -12.74
N LEU A 113 -15.00 20.47 -11.58
CA LEU A 113 -14.85 19.38 -10.62
C LEU A 113 -15.37 18.05 -11.18
N GLY A 114 -16.52 18.04 -11.85
CA GLY A 114 -17.08 16.85 -12.50
C GLY A 114 -16.14 16.21 -13.52
N VAL A 115 -15.49 17.02 -14.34
CA VAL A 115 -14.52 16.55 -15.35
C VAL A 115 -13.32 15.84 -14.69
N THR A 116 -12.77 16.39 -13.60
CA THR A 116 -11.64 15.76 -12.91
C THR A 116 -12.04 14.52 -12.14
N HIS A 117 -13.21 14.46 -11.52
CA HIS A 117 -13.71 13.27 -10.85
C HIS A 117 -13.92 12.10 -11.82
N GLU A 118 -14.47 12.37 -13.01
CA GLU A 118 -14.61 11.33 -14.06
C GLU A 118 -13.25 10.82 -14.54
N ALA A 119 -12.32 11.73 -14.79
CA ALA A 119 -10.96 11.39 -15.24
C ALA A 119 -10.19 10.60 -14.16
N GLU A 120 -10.35 10.96 -12.90
CA GLU A 120 -9.76 10.27 -11.75
C GLU A 120 -10.32 8.85 -11.62
N ALA A 121 -11.63 8.67 -11.70
CA ALA A 121 -12.24 7.34 -11.60
C ALA A 121 -11.71 6.40 -12.69
N LYS A 122 -11.57 6.89 -13.94
CA LYS A 122 -10.95 6.14 -15.04
C LYS A 122 -9.47 5.84 -14.80
N LEU A 123 -8.73 6.81 -14.28
CA LEU A 123 -7.32 6.64 -13.96
C LEU A 123 -7.12 5.60 -12.85
N ARG A 124 -7.86 5.70 -11.76
CA ARG A 124 -7.80 4.77 -10.62
C ARG A 124 -8.11 3.34 -11.05
N HIS A 125 -9.14 3.15 -11.89
CA HIS A 125 -9.45 1.84 -12.44
C HIS A 125 -8.27 1.26 -13.23
N ARG A 126 -7.64 2.06 -14.10
CA ARG A 126 -6.46 1.64 -14.87
C ARG A 126 -5.26 1.34 -13.98
N LEU A 127 -4.98 2.19 -13.00
CA LEU A 127 -3.86 1.98 -12.06
C LEU A 127 -4.02 0.69 -11.26
N ARG A 128 -5.23 0.41 -10.76
CA ARG A 128 -5.51 -0.87 -10.09
C ARG A 128 -5.26 -2.07 -11.00
N GLY A 129 -5.73 -2.00 -12.23
CA GLY A 129 -5.46 -3.05 -13.22
C GLY A 129 -3.97 -3.24 -13.48
N ASN A 130 -3.23 -2.15 -13.68
CA ASN A 130 -1.78 -2.18 -13.90
C ASN A 130 -1.01 -2.74 -12.69
N VAL A 131 -1.40 -2.35 -11.46
CA VAL A 131 -0.79 -2.87 -10.22
C VAL A 131 -1.03 -4.37 -10.08
N VAL A 132 -2.25 -4.84 -10.32
CA VAL A 132 -2.57 -6.29 -10.28
C VAL A 132 -1.80 -7.04 -11.37
N GLN A 133 -1.72 -6.49 -12.58
CA GLN A 133 -0.97 -7.09 -13.68
C GLN A 133 0.55 -7.12 -13.38
N ALA A 134 1.10 -6.04 -12.83
CA ALA A 134 2.50 -5.97 -12.41
C ALA A 134 2.79 -7.05 -11.36
N LEU A 135 1.98 -7.13 -10.29
CA LEU A 135 2.13 -8.17 -9.27
C LEU A 135 2.08 -9.59 -9.85
N GLY A 136 1.19 -9.83 -10.84
CA GLY A 136 1.10 -11.12 -11.53
C GLY A 136 2.28 -11.45 -12.45
N SER A 137 3.06 -10.45 -12.86
CA SER A 137 4.24 -10.62 -13.73
C SER A 137 5.58 -10.65 -12.97
N LEU A 138 5.58 -10.30 -11.68
CA LEU A 138 6.78 -10.39 -10.84
C LEU A 138 7.15 -11.83 -10.50
N PRO A 139 8.43 -12.10 -10.20
CA PRO A 139 8.85 -13.39 -9.68
C PRO A 139 8.00 -13.80 -8.46
N LEU A 140 7.49 -15.05 -8.45
CA LEU A 140 6.62 -15.54 -7.39
C LEU A 140 7.29 -15.44 -6.01
N GLY A 141 8.60 -15.63 -5.96
CA GLY A 141 9.39 -15.45 -4.76
C GLY A 141 9.40 -14.02 -4.24
N ARG A 142 9.37 -13.03 -5.12
CA ARG A 142 9.28 -11.61 -4.73
C ARG A 142 7.90 -11.29 -4.14
N VAL A 143 6.84 -11.76 -4.79
CA VAL A 143 5.46 -11.54 -4.33
C VAL A 143 5.21 -12.22 -2.98
N SER A 144 5.75 -13.43 -2.76
CA SER A 144 5.59 -14.17 -1.50
C SER A 144 6.26 -13.50 -0.29
N GLN A 145 7.24 -12.62 -0.51
CA GLN A 145 7.89 -11.84 0.56
C GLN A 145 7.11 -10.58 0.94
N VAL A 146 6.16 -10.13 0.10
CA VAL A 146 5.38 -8.93 0.37
C VAL A 146 4.24 -9.27 1.35
N PRO A 147 4.16 -8.61 2.51
CA PRO A 147 3.05 -8.85 3.44
C PRO A 147 1.69 -8.59 2.77
N HIS A 148 0.70 -9.45 3.03
CA HIS A 148 -0.65 -9.31 2.45
C HIS A 148 -1.28 -7.93 2.69
N GLY A 149 -1.04 -7.33 3.87
CA GLY A 149 -1.49 -5.98 4.18
C GLY A 149 -0.86 -4.91 3.28
N ALA A 150 0.40 -5.09 2.86
CA ALA A 150 1.08 -4.18 1.94
C ALA A 150 0.52 -4.29 0.52
N ILE A 151 0.23 -5.50 0.04
CA ILE A 151 -0.43 -5.72 -1.26
C ILE A 151 -1.80 -5.04 -1.28
N ARG A 152 -2.62 -5.26 -0.26
CA ARG A 152 -3.91 -4.58 -0.12
C ARG A 152 -3.77 -3.06 -0.13
N LYS A 153 -2.80 -2.53 0.63
CA LYS A 153 -2.51 -1.10 0.67
C LYS A 153 -2.16 -0.56 -0.72
N MET A 154 -1.27 -1.22 -1.46
CA MET A 154 -0.87 -0.80 -2.81
C MET A 154 -2.06 -0.78 -3.78
N VAL A 155 -2.87 -1.85 -3.80
CA VAL A 155 -4.00 -1.98 -4.74
C VAL A 155 -5.15 -1.05 -4.38
N CYS A 156 -5.48 -0.89 -3.09
CA CYS A 156 -6.68 -0.20 -2.65
C CYS A 156 -6.38 1.23 -2.18
N ASP A 157 -5.47 1.38 -1.20
CA ASP A 157 -5.30 2.63 -0.47
C ASP A 157 -4.39 3.60 -1.24
N ASP A 158 -3.24 3.15 -1.75
CA ASP A 158 -2.31 4.00 -2.48
C ASP A 158 -2.92 4.47 -3.81
N THR A 159 -3.63 3.60 -4.55
CA THR A 159 -4.35 4.03 -5.75
C THR A 159 -5.49 5.00 -5.45
N ALA A 160 -6.13 4.90 -4.28
CA ALA A 160 -7.17 5.83 -3.85
C ALA A 160 -6.59 7.17 -3.37
N ALA A 161 -5.39 7.18 -2.77
CA ALA A 161 -4.74 8.41 -2.31
C ALA A 161 -4.43 9.41 -3.45
N ILE A 162 -4.27 8.93 -4.69
CA ILE A 162 -4.08 9.78 -5.88
C ILE A 162 -5.33 10.62 -6.20
N HIS A 163 -6.50 10.26 -5.64
CA HIS A 163 -7.76 10.98 -5.84
C HIS A 163 -7.63 12.49 -5.63
N THR A 164 -7.11 12.91 -4.49
CA THR A 164 -7.00 14.35 -4.17
C THR A 164 -6.12 15.10 -5.18
N LEU A 165 -5.00 14.48 -5.61
CA LEU A 165 -4.08 15.09 -6.55
C LEU A 165 -4.72 15.36 -7.92
N VAL A 166 -5.59 14.47 -8.38
CA VAL A 166 -6.20 14.56 -9.72
C VAL A 166 -7.57 15.25 -9.67
N ALA A 167 -8.41 14.91 -8.68
CA ALA A 167 -9.79 15.39 -8.62
C ALA A 167 -9.90 16.80 -8.04
N HIS A 168 -9.17 17.10 -6.98
CA HIS A 168 -9.34 18.33 -6.20
C HIS A 168 -8.28 19.39 -6.46
N VAL A 169 -6.99 19.01 -6.49
CA VAL A 169 -5.90 19.98 -6.59
C VAL A 169 -6.05 20.94 -7.79
N PRO A 170 -6.38 20.48 -9.02
CA PRO A 170 -6.50 21.41 -10.14
C PRO A 170 -7.61 22.45 -9.98
N GLY A 171 -8.78 22.01 -9.49
CA GLY A 171 -9.93 22.88 -9.28
C GLY A 171 -9.79 23.79 -8.08
N ASP A 172 -9.54 23.21 -6.90
CA ASP A 172 -9.56 23.92 -5.62
C ASP A 172 -8.37 24.89 -5.49
N VAL A 173 -7.16 24.47 -5.92
CA VAL A 173 -5.98 25.35 -5.94
C VAL A 173 -6.22 26.52 -6.90
N THR A 174 -6.71 26.24 -8.11
CA THR A 174 -6.97 27.29 -9.09
C THR A 174 -8.04 28.26 -8.59
N ASN A 175 -9.14 27.73 -8.04
CA ASN A 175 -10.20 28.55 -7.47
C ASN A 175 -9.70 29.44 -6.33
N ALA A 176 -8.94 28.87 -5.38
CA ALA A 176 -8.38 29.61 -4.25
C ALA A 176 -7.43 30.71 -4.72
N VAL A 177 -6.46 30.37 -5.58
CA VAL A 177 -5.45 31.32 -6.07
C VAL A 177 -6.10 32.44 -6.91
N VAL A 178 -6.97 32.08 -7.85
CA VAL A 178 -7.62 33.05 -8.73
C VAL A 178 -8.55 33.98 -7.94
N SER A 179 -9.36 33.42 -7.02
CA SER A 179 -10.24 34.24 -6.17
C SER A 179 -9.43 35.21 -5.30
N MET A 180 -8.31 34.75 -4.70
CA MET A 180 -7.43 35.61 -3.91
C MET A 180 -6.79 36.71 -4.76
N VAL A 181 -6.20 36.36 -5.92
CA VAL A 181 -5.48 37.33 -6.79
C VAL A 181 -6.45 38.37 -7.37
N VAL A 182 -7.59 37.90 -7.92
CA VAL A 182 -8.58 38.79 -8.54
C VAL A 182 -9.30 39.61 -7.47
N GLY A 183 -9.65 39.00 -6.33
CA GLY A 183 -10.25 39.71 -5.19
C GLY A 183 -9.33 40.81 -4.64
N LEU A 184 -8.06 40.48 -4.40
CA LEU A 184 -7.05 41.44 -3.97
C LEU A 184 -6.87 42.56 -5.01
N GLY A 185 -6.73 42.21 -6.30
CA GLY A 185 -6.62 43.15 -7.41
C GLY A 185 -7.79 44.12 -7.47
N TYR A 186 -9.02 43.60 -7.26
CA TYR A 186 -10.21 44.44 -7.21
C TYR A 186 -10.22 45.39 -6.01
N LEU A 187 -9.84 44.94 -4.81
CA LEU A 187 -9.75 45.80 -3.63
C LEU A 187 -8.73 46.91 -3.81
N VAL A 188 -7.55 46.59 -4.39
CA VAL A 188 -6.52 47.62 -4.74
C VAL A 188 -7.03 48.60 -5.78
N TRP A 189 -7.82 48.13 -6.76
CA TRP A 189 -8.39 49.03 -7.78
C TRP A 189 -9.47 49.95 -7.19
N VAL A 190 -10.26 49.51 -6.23
CA VAL A 190 -11.30 50.31 -5.58
C VAL A 190 -10.68 51.37 -4.66
N ASP A 191 -9.79 50.99 -3.77
CA ASP A 191 -9.07 51.87 -2.87
C ASP A 191 -7.74 51.28 -2.44
N TRP A 192 -6.65 51.62 -3.18
CA TRP A 192 -5.33 51.06 -2.90
C TRP A 192 -4.77 51.48 -1.52
N ARG A 193 -5.21 52.63 -0.96
CA ARG A 193 -4.76 53.11 0.35
C ARG A 193 -5.35 52.27 1.46
N LEU A 194 -6.65 52.00 1.39
CA LEU A 194 -7.36 51.15 2.34
C LEU A 194 -6.86 49.69 2.25
N ALA A 195 -6.63 49.20 1.02
CA ALA A 195 -6.03 47.90 0.78
C ALA A 195 -4.65 47.77 1.43
N LEU A 196 -3.75 48.76 1.20
CA LEU A 196 -2.42 48.80 1.79
C LEU A 196 -2.48 48.85 3.34
N ALA A 197 -3.39 49.65 3.91
CA ALA A 197 -3.56 49.73 5.36
C ALA A 197 -4.01 48.38 5.95
N LEU A 198 -4.98 47.71 5.31
CA LEU A 198 -5.50 46.43 5.76
C LEU A 198 -4.43 45.32 5.68
N PHE A 199 -3.82 45.12 4.51
CA PHE A 199 -2.84 44.06 4.32
C PHE A 199 -1.53 44.37 5.05
N GLY A 200 -1.15 45.66 5.17
CA GLY A 200 -0.02 46.08 5.99
C GLY A 200 -0.22 45.75 7.46
N THR A 201 -1.42 45.99 8.00
CA THR A 201 -1.78 45.63 9.39
C THR A 201 -1.65 44.12 9.60
N TRP A 202 -2.14 43.32 8.67
CA TRP A 202 -2.01 41.85 8.75
C TRP A 202 -0.57 41.40 8.60
N ALA A 203 0.19 41.94 7.67
CA ALA A 203 1.60 41.61 7.49
C ALA A 203 2.41 41.86 8.76
N VAL A 204 2.20 43.02 9.40
CA VAL A 204 2.83 43.36 10.68
C VAL A 204 2.42 42.39 11.79
N ALA A 205 1.11 42.12 11.93
CA ALA A 205 0.62 41.19 12.95
C ALA A 205 1.16 39.76 12.74
N ILE A 206 1.17 39.26 11.50
CA ILE A 206 1.74 37.95 11.15
C ILE A 206 3.24 37.93 11.45
N MET A 207 3.98 38.95 11.06
CA MET A 207 5.42 39.06 11.32
C MET A 207 5.73 39.06 12.83
N ILE A 208 4.93 39.74 13.66
CA ILE A 208 5.07 39.71 15.12
C ILE A 208 4.80 38.32 15.66
N ILE A 209 3.69 37.68 15.25
CA ILE A 209 3.33 36.33 15.69
C ILE A 209 4.42 35.34 15.30
N VAL A 210 4.89 35.34 14.05
CA VAL A 210 5.92 34.43 13.56
C VAL A 210 7.24 34.65 14.30
N SER A 211 7.68 35.90 14.42
CA SER A 211 8.97 36.22 15.06
C SER A 211 9.02 35.87 16.56
N THR A 212 7.87 35.95 17.24
CA THR A 212 7.79 35.68 18.69
C THR A 212 7.51 34.23 19.02
N THR A 213 6.81 33.48 18.16
CA THR A 213 6.31 32.14 18.46
C THR A 213 6.97 31.01 17.69
N MET A 214 7.59 31.30 16.52
CA MET A 214 8.20 30.26 15.66
C MET A 214 9.67 29.93 16.02
N ARG A 215 10.25 30.55 17.04
CA ARG A 215 11.61 30.22 17.48
C ARG A 215 11.66 28.80 18.04
N GLY A 216 12.50 27.95 17.43
CA GLY A 216 12.63 26.53 17.82
C GLY A 216 11.48 25.63 17.36
N TYR A 217 10.66 26.08 16.41
CA TYR A 217 9.54 25.29 15.88
C TYR A 217 10.02 24.04 15.13
N SER A 218 11.11 24.13 14.34
CA SER A 218 11.68 23.00 13.62
C SER A 218 12.15 21.89 14.56
N ASP A 219 12.90 22.25 15.61
CA ASP A 219 13.42 21.30 16.59
C ASP A 219 12.29 20.53 17.33
N ILE A 220 11.26 21.25 17.79
CA ILE A 220 10.16 20.59 18.48
C ILE A 220 9.31 19.72 17.55
N THR A 221 9.17 20.09 16.27
CA THR A 221 8.44 19.32 15.28
C THR A 221 9.19 18.04 14.89
N GLU A 222 10.51 18.11 14.75
CA GLU A 222 11.36 16.94 14.53
C GLU A 222 11.29 15.95 15.70
N ARG A 223 11.45 16.46 16.92
CA ARG A 223 11.31 15.66 18.15
C ARG A 223 9.93 15.02 18.26
N PHE A 224 8.87 15.72 17.89
CA PHE A 224 7.51 15.17 17.84
C PHE A 224 7.40 14.04 16.84
N GLY A 225 7.95 14.19 15.63
CA GLY A 225 7.98 13.16 14.59
C GLY A 225 8.73 11.90 15.07
N HIS A 226 9.90 12.04 15.67
CA HIS A 226 10.65 10.91 16.24
C HIS A 226 9.88 10.20 17.36
N ALA A 227 9.23 10.94 18.26
CA ALA A 227 8.45 10.35 19.33
C ALA A 227 7.20 9.61 18.81
N GLN A 228 6.58 10.12 17.76
CA GLN A 228 5.45 9.47 17.09
C GLN A 228 5.87 8.14 16.44
N THR A 229 7.01 8.13 15.73
CA THR A 229 7.58 6.92 15.13
C THR A 229 7.94 5.88 16.19
N ALA A 230 8.56 6.30 17.27
CA ALA A 230 8.91 5.41 18.40
C ALA A 230 7.66 4.79 19.06
N LEU A 231 6.59 5.57 19.23
CA LEU A 231 5.32 5.06 19.76
C LEU A 231 4.67 4.07 18.79
N ALA A 232 4.68 4.37 17.49
CA ALA A 232 4.15 3.46 16.46
C ALA A 232 4.89 2.12 16.47
N ALA A 233 6.23 2.14 16.49
CA ALA A 233 7.05 0.94 16.57
C ALA A 233 6.77 0.11 17.84
N ALA A 234 6.69 0.75 19.01
CA ALA A 234 6.37 0.08 20.26
C ALA A 234 4.94 -0.49 20.28
N THR A 235 4.01 0.13 19.56
CA THR A 235 2.63 -0.37 19.40
C THR A 235 2.60 -1.63 18.54
N VAL A 236 3.32 -1.65 17.42
CA VAL A 236 3.43 -2.83 16.56
C VAL A 236 4.09 -3.99 17.32
N GLU A 237 5.23 -3.75 17.98
CA GLU A 237 5.91 -4.75 18.82
C GLU A 237 4.96 -5.36 19.87
N MET A 238 4.15 -4.52 20.55
CA MET A 238 3.18 -4.98 21.53
C MET A 238 2.05 -5.82 20.91
N LEU A 239 1.57 -5.44 19.70
CA LEU A 239 0.49 -6.16 19.01
C LEU A 239 0.97 -7.51 18.45
N GLU A 240 2.16 -7.56 17.88
CA GLU A 240 2.77 -8.81 17.38
C GLU A 240 3.03 -9.78 18.53
N GLY A 241 3.55 -9.29 19.66
CA GLY A 241 3.81 -10.11 20.85
C GLY A 241 2.61 -10.33 21.79
N ILE A 242 1.38 -9.92 21.41
CA ILE A 242 0.24 -9.94 22.35
C ILE A 242 -0.14 -11.35 22.82
N LYS A 243 0.07 -12.37 22.01
CA LYS A 243 -0.22 -13.77 22.34
C LYS A 243 0.74 -14.27 23.43
N GLU A 244 2.03 -13.99 23.26
CA GLU A 244 3.10 -14.33 24.19
C GLU A 244 2.92 -13.56 25.51
N ILE A 245 2.64 -12.26 25.42
CA ILE A 245 2.36 -11.41 26.60
C ILE A 245 1.20 -11.98 27.42
N LYS A 246 0.11 -12.39 26.76
CA LYS A 246 -1.05 -12.97 27.44
C LYS A 246 -0.75 -14.37 28.00
N ASN A 247 -0.03 -15.20 27.24
CA ASN A 247 0.24 -16.59 27.62
C ASN A 247 1.21 -16.69 28.81
N PHE A 248 2.24 -15.88 28.80
CA PHE A 248 3.26 -15.87 29.86
C PHE A 248 3.00 -14.84 30.98
N GLN A 249 1.87 -14.12 30.92
CA GLN A 249 1.58 -13.00 31.83
C GLN A 249 2.74 -11.98 31.95
N ALA A 250 3.56 -11.91 30.89
CA ALA A 250 4.75 -11.06 30.81
C ALA A 250 4.36 -9.59 30.60
N THR A 251 3.45 -9.11 31.47
CA THR A 251 2.84 -7.78 31.33
C THR A 251 3.81 -6.64 31.58
N ASP A 252 4.91 -6.86 32.32
CA ASP A 252 5.72 -5.74 32.82
C ASP A 252 6.80 -5.25 31.84
N ALA A 253 7.56 -6.12 31.18
CA ALA A 253 8.66 -5.67 30.32
C ALA A 253 8.19 -5.01 29.01
N THR A 254 7.27 -5.63 28.27
CA THR A 254 6.75 -5.10 27.00
C THR A 254 5.84 -3.90 27.25
N ARG A 255 5.07 -3.95 28.34
CA ARG A 255 4.25 -2.81 28.79
C ARG A 255 5.11 -1.62 29.23
N THR A 256 6.30 -1.87 29.76
CA THR A 256 7.25 -0.82 30.17
C THR A 256 7.76 -0.03 28.96
N ARG A 257 8.17 -0.69 27.86
CA ARG A 257 8.59 -0.02 26.62
C ARG A 257 7.47 0.80 26.00
N PHE A 258 6.29 0.21 25.83
CA PHE A 258 5.12 0.92 25.30
C PHE A 258 4.75 2.11 26.20
N ASN A 259 4.70 1.93 27.51
CA ASN A 259 4.38 3.01 28.45
C ASN A 259 5.44 4.12 28.43
N ALA A 260 6.72 3.78 28.32
CA ALA A 260 7.81 4.76 28.19
C ALA A 260 7.65 5.57 26.88
N ALA A 261 7.45 4.91 25.74
CA ALA A 261 7.22 5.57 24.46
C ALA A 261 5.95 6.45 24.51
N ARG A 262 4.86 5.97 25.11
CA ARG A 262 3.62 6.73 25.29
C ARG A 262 3.83 7.96 26.18
N GLN A 263 4.55 7.82 27.29
CA GLN A 263 4.84 8.95 28.19
C GLN A 263 5.73 9.99 27.50
N GLN A 264 6.76 9.53 26.80
CA GLN A 264 7.64 10.41 26.02
C GLN A 264 6.86 11.14 24.92
N PHE A 265 6.06 10.44 24.14
CA PHE A 265 5.21 11.03 23.12
C PHE A 265 4.23 12.05 23.72
N SER A 266 3.57 11.69 24.85
CA SER A 266 2.65 12.60 25.54
C SER A 266 3.36 13.88 26.01
N ALA A 267 4.54 13.76 26.65
CA ALA A 267 5.30 14.91 27.11
C ALA A 267 5.72 15.84 25.96
N ILE A 268 6.25 15.25 24.88
CA ILE A 268 6.65 16.01 23.68
C ILE A 268 5.44 16.62 22.98
N SER A 269 4.30 15.91 22.92
CA SER A 269 3.05 16.42 22.36
C SER A 269 2.53 17.63 23.12
N PHE A 270 2.55 17.59 24.46
CA PHE A 270 2.18 18.75 25.29
C PHE A 270 3.12 19.94 25.06
N ASP A 271 4.42 19.71 24.96
CA ASP A 271 5.39 20.78 24.69
C ASP A 271 5.20 21.35 23.28
N TRP A 272 4.98 20.48 22.28
CA TRP A 272 4.65 20.88 20.91
C TRP A 272 3.37 21.71 20.84
N VAL A 273 2.27 21.25 21.46
CA VAL A 273 1.00 22.00 21.51
C VAL A 273 1.18 23.33 22.25
N ARG A 274 1.94 23.34 23.35
CA ARG A 274 2.18 24.58 24.11
C ARG A 274 2.94 25.63 23.31
N ARG A 275 3.93 25.22 22.52
CA ARG A 275 4.75 26.14 21.70
C ARG A 275 4.06 26.51 20.39
N SER A 276 3.62 25.51 19.64
CA SER A 276 3.00 25.70 18.32
C SER A 276 1.56 26.19 18.43
N GLY A 277 0.81 25.71 19.40
CA GLY A 277 -0.62 26.01 19.57
C GLY A 277 -0.90 27.48 19.80
N ARG A 278 0.00 28.21 20.48
CA ARG A 278 -0.15 29.67 20.66
C ARG A 278 -0.03 30.40 19.32
N ALA A 279 0.98 30.06 18.50
CA ALA A 279 1.17 30.65 17.19
C ALA A 279 -0.01 30.37 16.28
N ILE A 280 -0.42 29.10 16.20
CA ILE A 280 -1.52 28.63 15.36
C ILE A 280 -2.84 29.29 15.82
N SER A 281 -3.10 29.35 17.14
CA SER A 281 -4.32 29.96 17.67
C SER A 281 -4.36 31.47 17.45
N LEU A 282 -3.24 32.19 17.63
CA LEU A 282 -3.16 33.64 17.37
C LEU A 282 -3.32 33.94 15.88
N LEU A 283 -2.60 33.20 15.03
CA LEU A 283 -2.70 33.35 13.58
C LEU A 283 -4.12 33.01 13.08
N GLY A 284 -4.66 31.87 13.52
CA GLY A 284 -6.02 31.47 13.18
C GLY A 284 -7.08 32.44 13.70
N SER A 285 -6.87 33.07 14.86
CA SER A 285 -7.79 34.10 15.38
C SER A 285 -7.69 35.40 14.57
N LEU A 286 -6.50 35.79 14.16
CA LEU A 286 -6.28 36.98 13.30
C LEU A 286 -6.97 36.83 11.94
N LEU A 287 -6.88 35.64 11.35
CA LEU A 287 -7.42 35.34 10.02
C LEU A 287 -8.88 34.93 10.01
N ARG A 288 -9.57 34.89 11.17
CA ARG A 288 -11.01 34.59 11.21
C ARG A 288 -11.83 35.70 10.54
N PRO A 289 -12.90 35.35 9.80
CA PRO A 289 -13.76 36.32 9.15
C PRO A 289 -14.25 37.44 10.07
N ALA A 290 -14.59 37.13 11.35
CA ALA A 290 -15.02 38.12 12.34
C ALA A 290 -13.91 39.15 12.67
N THR A 291 -12.65 38.69 12.85
CA THR A 291 -11.50 39.58 13.12
C THR A 291 -11.20 40.45 11.92
N VAL A 292 -11.24 39.85 10.72
CA VAL A 292 -11.07 40.56 9.45
C VAL A 292 -12.14 41.64 9.31
N PHE A 293 -13.42 41.30 9.57
CA PHE A 293 -14.53 42.20 9.49
C PHE A 293 -14.38 43.40 10.45
N VAL A 294 -13.98 43.16 11.71
CA VAL A 294 -13.72 44.21 12.69
C VAL A 294 -12.55 45.11 12.25
N THR A 295 -11.46 44.50 11.75
CA THR A 295 -10.31 45.26 11.24
C THR A 295 -10.72 46.19 10.09
N VAL A 296 -11.50 45.64 9.14
CA VAL A 296 -12.03 46.42 8.00
C VAL A 296 -12.93 47.56 8.53
N ALA A 297 -13.80 47.27 9.50
CA ALA A 297 -14.73 48.27 10.06
C ALA A 297 -13.98 49.44 10.71
N LEU A 298 -12.94 49.17 11.49
CA LEU A 298 -12.13 50.20 12.13
C LEU A 298 -11.34 51.05 11.10
N LEU A 299 -10.72 50.41 10.10
CA LEU A 299 -10.00 51.13 9.05
C LEU A 299 -10.98 51.91 8.16
N ALA A 300 -12.11 51.32 7.78
CA ALA A 300 -13.15 52.02 6.99
C ALA A 300 -13.71 53.25 7.73
N ALA A 301 -14.03 53.12 9.02
CA ALA A 301 -14.50 54.25 9.83
C ALA A 301 -13.46 55.39 9.88
N LEU A 302 -12.15 55.06 10.06
CA LEU A 302 -11.07 56.02 10.04
C LEU A 302 -10.95 56.75 8.68
N PHE A 303 -10.98 55.95 7.58
CA PHE A 303 -10.77 56.48 6.23
C PHE A 303 -11.94 57.35 5.77
N VAL A 304 -13.16 56.97 6.11
CA VAL A 304 -14.36 57.74 5.81
C VAL A 304 -14.39 59.05 6.66
N ALA A 305 -14.04 58.96 7.95
CA ALA A 305 -13.97 60.15 8.82
C ALA A 305 -12.92 61.18 8.41
N GLN A 306 -11.89 60.77 7.68
CA GLN A 306 -10.84 61.63 7.15
C GLN A 306 -11.07 62.04 5.69
N ASP A 307 -12.22 61.74 5.11
CA ASP A 307 -12.53 61.94 3.68
C ASP A 307 -11.53 61.29 2.71
N TRP A 308 -10.81 60.22 3.14
CA TRP A 308 -9.86 59.51 2.30
C TRP A 308 -10.53 58.46 1.42
N SER A 309 -11.72 58.00 1.80
CA SER A 309 -12.47 57.00 1.07
C SER A 309 -13.99 57.29 1.18
N THR A 310 -14.80 56.81 0.23
CA THR A 310 -16.27 56.88 0.29
C THR A 310 -16.87 55.67 0.97
N LEU A 311 -18.10 55.82 1.49
CA LEU A 311 -18.80 54.70 2.17
C LEU A 311 -19.01 53.53 1.19
N SER A 312 -19.35 53.80 -0.07
CA SER A 312 -19.55 52.75 -1.07
C SER A 312 -18.25 52.00 -1.40
N ALA A 313 -17.10 52.70 -1.41
CA ALA A 313 -15.80 52.09 -1.67
C ALA A 313 -15.33 51.15 -0.55
N THR A 314 -15.83 51.28 0.68
CA THR A 314 -15.50 50.39 1.79
C THR A 314 -16.25 49.06 1.70
N LEU A 315 -17.43 49.00 1.06
CA LEU A 315 -18.28 47.80 0.98
C LEU A 315 -17.57 46.56 0.40
N PRO A 316 -16.82 46.62 -0.71
CA PRO A 316 -16.05 45.49 -1.23
C PRO A 316 -15.08 44.88 -0.22
N PHE A 317 -14.49 45.72 0.66
CA PHE A 317 -13.59 45.23 1.71
C PHE A 317 -14.30 44.37 2.74
N PHE A 318 -15.51 44.70 3.12
CA PHE A 318 -16.35 43.88 4.03
C PHE A 318 -16.75 42.55 3.39
N LEU A 319 -16.94 42.52 2.09
CA LEU A 319 -17.48 41.36 1.37
C LEU A 319 -16.36 40.40 0.89
N ILE A 320 -15.23 40.92 0.43
CA ILE A 320 -14.16 40.14 -0.22
C ILE A 320 -13.03 39.82 0.77
N ALA A 321 -12.61 40.78 1.62
CA ALA A 321 -11.46 40.58 2.48
C ALA A 321 -11.56 39.37 3.43
N PRO A 322 -12.75 39.03 4.02
CA PRO A 322 -12.88 37.84 4.85
C PRO A 322 -12.63 36.50 4.12
N GLY A 323 -12.85 36.44 2.79
CA GLY A 323 -12.61 35.25 1.98
C GLY A 323 -11.14 35.01 1.61
N ILE A 324 -10.29 36.04 1.69
CA ILE A 324 -8.86 35.92 1.31
C ILE A 324 -8.10 34.95 2.23
N PRO A 325 -8.19 35.04 3.57
CA PRO A 325 -7.59 34.05 4.47
C PRO A 325 -8.13 32.63 4.31
N GLU A 326 -9.40 32.49 3.94
CA GLU A 326 -10.03 31.18 3.72
C GLU A 326 -9.38 30.48 2.53
N GLY A 327 -9.13 31.17 1.42
CA GLY A 327 -8.38 30.64 0.28
C GLY A 327 -6.98 30.15 0.68
N PHE A 328 -6.27 30.88 1.54
CA PHE A 328 -4.99 30.43 2.08
C PHE A 328 -5.11 29.14 2.93
N THR A 329 -6.16 29.05 3.75
CA THR A 329 -6.41 27.85 4.57
C THR A 329 -6.68 26.63 3.72
N VAL A 330 -7.42 26.76 2.61
CA VAL A 330 -7.63 25.68 1.63
C VAL A 330 -6.30 25.21 1.04
N LEU A 331 -5.43 26.13 0.62
CA LEU A 331 -4.11 25.78 0.07
C LEU A 331 -3.23 25.03 1.07
N VAL A 332 -3.21 25.49 2.34
CA VAL A 332 -2.45 24.80 3.40
C VAL A 332 -3.01 23.42 3.67
N GLY A 333 -4.33 23.27 3.73
CA GLY A 333 -4.98 21.95 3.93
C GLY A 333 -4.67 20.96 2.80
N LEU A 334 -4.64 21.42 1.57
CA LEU A 334 -4.30 20.60 0.41
C LEU A 334 -2.83 20.13 0.39
N MET A 335 -1.91 20.91 0.95
CA MET A 335 -0.47 20.55 0.98
C MET A 335 -0.22 19.19 1.63
N GLN A 336 -0.90 18.90 2.74
CA GLN A 336 -0.78 17.59 3.40
C GLN A 336 -1.27 16.46 2.49
N HIS A 337 -2.43 16.62 1.88
CA HIS A 337 -2.99 15.62 0.97
C HIS A 337 -2.16 15.44 -0.30
N ILE A 338 -1.56 16.52 -0.80
CA ILE A 338 -0.61 16.44 -1.93
C ILE A 338 0.60 15.60 -1.54
N TYR A 339 1.16 15.79 -0.35
CA TYR A 339 2.29 15.01 0.14
C TYR A 339 1.94 13.51 0.28
N GLU A 340 0.81 13.19 0.90
CA GLU A 340 0.31 11.81 1.03
C GLU A 340 0.09 11.16 -0.36
N SER A 341 -0.52 11.89 -1.28
CA SER A 341 -0.75 11.43 -2.65
C SER A 341 0.56 11.23 -3.43
N GLN A 342 1.56 12.08 -3.22
CA GLN A 342 2.87 11.92 -3.84
C GLN A 342 3.61 10.69 -3.32
N LEU A 343 3.53 10.42 -2.01
CA LEU A 343 4.12 9.23 -1.41
C LEU A 343 3.48 7.96 -1.97
N ALA A 344 2.15 7.90 -2.00
CA ALA A 344 1.41 6.78 -2.57
C ALA A 344 1.70 6.57 -4.07
N ALA A 345 1.82 7.66 -4.82
CA ALA A 345 2.18 7.60 -6.23
C ALA A 345 3.61 7.10 -6.45
N ARG A 346 4.57 7.45 -5.58
CA ARG A 346 5.94 6.91 -5.62
C ARG A 346 5.94 5.40 -5.36
N THR A 347 5.29 4.92 -4.30
CA THR A 347 5.19 3.49 -4.00
C THR A 347 4.57 2.71 -5.17
N THR A 348 3.50 3.27 -5.78
CA THR A 348 2.87 2.67 -6.97
C THR A 348 3.83 2.67 -8.18
N ALA A 349 4.57 3.76 -8.40
CA ALA A 349 5.52 3.88 -9.49
C ALA A 349 6.71 2.91 -9.32
N GLU A 350 7.22 2.75 -8.11
CA GLU A 350 8.29 1.80 -7.78
C GLU A 350 7.87 0.38 -8.14
N LEU A 351 6.67 -0.05 -7.70
CA LEU A 351 6.14 -1.37 -8.06
C LEU A 351 5.99 -1.56 -9.57
N LEU A 352 5.43 -0.56 -10.27
CA LEU A 352 5.23 -0.62 -11.73
C LEU A 352 6.56 -0.55 -12.51
N SER A 353 7.64 -0.13 -11.88
CA SER A 353 8.99 -0.09 -12.46
C SER A 353 9.79 -1.37 -12.21
N GLU A 354 9.33 -2.24 -11.30
CA GLU A 354 9.97 -3.54 -11.10
C GLU A 354 9.91 -4.35 -12.39
N LYS A 355 11.05 -4.96 -12.75
CA LYS A 355 11.15 -5.74 -13.99
C LYS A 355 10.33 -7.01 -13.85
N PRO A 356 9.43 -7.30 -14.80
CA PRO A 356 8.75 -8.58 -14.83
C PRO A 356 9.76 -9.72 -15.03
N MET A 357 9.44 -10.89 -14.54
CA MET A 357 10.25 -12.08 -14.81
C MET A 357 10.16 -12.42 -16.31
N PRO A 358 11.30 -12.52 -17.02
CA PRO A 358 11.25 -12.81 -18.46
C PRO A 358 10.60 -14.17 -18.70
N GLU A 359 9.65 -14.24 -19.60
CA GLU A 359 9.04 -15.49 -20.03
C GLU A 359 9.76 -16.03 -21.25
N GLY A 360 10.13 -17.32 -21.21
CA GLY A 360 10.71 -17.99 -22.35
C GLY A 360 9.67 -18.33 -23.43
N SER A 361 10.12 -18.67 -24.62
CA SER A 361 9.26 -18.92 -25.77
C SER A 361 8.90 -20.40 -25.99
N ARG A 362 9.55 -21.33 -25.29
CA ARG A 362 9.32 -22.77 -25.46
C ARG A 362 7.99 -23.19 -24.80
N THR A 363 7.06 -23.69 -25.62
CA THR A 363 5.68 -24.00 -25.18
C THR A 363 5.27 -25.45 -25.38
N GLN A 364 5.96 -26.26 -26.17
CA GLN A 364 5.45 -27.57 -26.63
C GLN A 364 6.47 -28.72 -26.74
N GLU A 365 7.76 -28.50 -26.49
CA GLU A 365 8.75 -29.59 -26.63
C GLU A 365 8.80 -30.46 -25.36
N GLU A 366 8.58 -31.76 -25.51
CA GLU A 366 9.10 -32.74 -24.56
C GLU A 366 10.63 -32.79 -24.78
N GLY A 367 11.36 -32.44 -23.73
CA GLY A 367 12.81 -32.58 -23.76
C GLY A 367 13.23 -34.05 -23.89
N PRO A 368 14.50 -34.31 -24.16
CA PRO A 368 15.01 -35.67 -24.41
C PRO A 368 14.80 -36.64 -23.24
N ASN A 369 14.66 -36.13 -22.01
CA ASN A 369 14.47 -36.91 -20.78
C ASN A 369 13.23 -36.42 -20.00
N PRO A 370 12.03 -36.85 -20.36
CA PRO A 370 10.79 -36.40 -19.69
C PRO A 370 10.85 -36.67 -18.19
N GLY A 371 10.60 -35.65 -17.38
CA GLY A 371 10.58 -35.74 -15.92
C GLY A 371 11.93 -35.67 -15.23
N GLN A 372 13.06 -35.52 -15.94
CA GLN A 372 14.37 -35.30 -15.33
C GLN A 372 14.52 -33.87 -14.84
N VAL A 373 15.15 -33.69 -13.69
CA VAL A 373 15.57 -32.38 -13.16
C VAL A 373 17.06 -32.32 -13.04
N GLU A 374 17.69 -31.39 -13.74
CA GLU A 374 19.15 -31.16 -13.68
C GLU A 374 19.41 -29.79 -13.06
N VAL A 375 20.29 -29.77 -12.08
CA VAL A 375 20.81 -28.56 -11.44
C VAL A 375 22.33 -28.57 -11.68
N CYS A 376 22.84 -27.57 -12.40
CA CYS A 376 24.26 -27.52 -12.81
C CYS A 376 24.89 -26.21 -12.33
N GLU A 377 25.88 -26.33 -11.43
CA GLU A 377 26.70 -25.22 -10.90
C GLU A 377 25.87 -24.02 -10.43
N VAL A 378 24.70 -24.28 -9.81
CA VAL A 378 23.75 -23.24 -9.43
C VAL A 378 24.24 -22.47 -8.21
N SER A 379 24.35 -21.16 -8.37
CA SER A 379 24.57 -20.19 -7.28
C SER A 379 23.45 -19.17 -7.22
N PHE A 380 23.06 -18.79 -5.99
CA PHE A 380 21.96 -17.85 -5.79
C PHE A 380 22.10 -17.05 -4.50
N SER A 381 21.71 -15.76 -4.58
CA SER A 381 21.62 -14.81 -3.49
C SER A 381 20.28 -14.06 -3.54
N TYR A 382 19.61 -13.91 -2.41
CA TYR A 382 18.44 -13.02 -2.32
C TYR A 382 18.85 -11.54 -2.33
N GLU A 383 19.97 -11.23 -1.70
CA GLU A 383 20.62 -9.91 -1.69
C GLU A 383 22.01 -10.05 -2.31
N PRO A 384 22.53 -9.06 -3.04
CA PRO A 384 23.77 -9.17 -3.81
C PRO A 384 24.98 -9.69 -3.03
N ASP A 385 25.07 -9.36 -1.73
CA ASP A 385 26.23 -9.68 -0.88
C ASP A 385 25.98 -10.84 0.11
N VAL A 386 24.84 -11.53 0.01
CA VAL A 386 24.47 -12.62 0.92
C VAL A 386 24.12 -13.88 0.12
N PRO A 387 25.14 -14.64 -0.33
CA PRO A 387 24.90 -15.87 -1.07
C PRO A 387 24.29 -16.96 -0.17
N VAL A 388 23.35 -17.72 -0.74
CA VAL A 388 22.57 -18.77 -0.04
C VAL A 388 22.80 -20.16 -0.65
N VAL A 389 23.08 -20.23 -1.95
CA VAL A 389 23.39 -21.48 -2.67
C VAL A 389 24.68 -21.26 -3.45
N HIS A 390 25.59 -22.22 -3.39
CA HIS A 390 26.95 -22.11 -3.92
C HIS A 390 27.30 -23.28 -4.82
N GLY A 391 27.28 -23.10 -6.13
CA GLY A 391 27.76 -24.07 -7.12
C GLY A 391 27.14 -25.46 -6.98
N VAL A 392 25.87 -25.55 -6.62
CA VAL A 392 25.18 -26.82 -6.39
C VAL A 392 24.91 -27.51 -7.70
N SER A 393 25.29 -28.82 -7.77
CA SER A 393 25.07 -29.68 -8.94
C SER A 393 24.51 -31.03 -8.54
N PHE A 394 23.37 -31.42 -9.13
CA PHE A 394 22.78 -32.77 -9.00
C PHE A 394 21.78 -33.04 -10.12
N THR A 395 21.45 -34.33 -10.27
CA THR A 395 20.39 -34.78 -11.18
C THR A 395 19.40 -35.63 -10.41
N ALA A 396 18.09 -35.33 -10.56
CA ALA A 396 17.01 -36.21 -10.14
C ALA A 396 16.48 -36.93 -11.37
N GLU A 397 16.66 -38.26 -11.40
CA GLU A 397 16.27 -39.10 -12.53
C GLU A 397 14.76 -39.27 -12.61
N PRO A 398 14.19 -39.50 -13.80
CA PRO A 398 12.75 -39.70 -13.96
C PRO A 398 12.21 -40.82 -13.07
N GLY A 399 11.15 -40.57 -12.36
CA GLY A 399 10.46 -41.55 -11.51
C GLY A 399 11.18 -41.90 -10.21
N THR A 400 12.21 -41.14 -9.81
CA THR A 400 12.99 -41.36 -8.57
C THR A 400 12.64 -40.31 -7.51
N VAL A 401 12.93 -40.65 -6.25
CA VAL A 401 12.77 -39.76 -5.10
C VAL A 401 14.13 -39.21 -4.67
N THR A 402 14.31 -37.90 -4.77
CA THR A 402 15.49 -37.17 -4.29
C THR A 402 15.13 -36.37 -3.04
N ALA A 403 15.78 -36.68 -1.91
CA ALA A 403 15.57 -35.99 -0.66
C ALA A 403 16.63 -34.90 -0.41
N LEU A 404 16.21 -33.70 -0.05
CA LEU A 404 17.06 -32.59 0.38
C LEU A 404 16.98 -32.50 1.91
N VAL A 405 18.12 -32.73 2.59
CA VAL A 405 18.21 -32.73 4.06
C VAL A 405 19.34 -31.81 4.54
N GLY A 406 19.39 -31.51 5.82
CA GLY A 406 20.45 -30.67 6.42
C GLY A 406 19.88 -29.67 7.42
N PRO A 407 20.73 -28.87 8.08
CA PRO A 407 20.32 -27.90 9.08
C PRO A 407 19.39 -26.81 8.52
N SER A 408 18.64 -26.17 9.42
CA SER A 408 17.81 -25.03 9.07
C SER A 408 18.69 -23.89 8.55
N GLY A 409 18.27 -23.21 7.47
CA GLY A 409 19.07 -22.16 6.82
C GLY A 409 20.08 -22.66 5.78
N GLY A 410 20.27 -23.98 5.62
CA GLY A 410 21.25 -24.55 4.67
C GLY A 410 20.96 -24.34 3.18
N GLY A 411 19.83 -23.71 2.78
CA GLY A 411 19.52 -23.44 1.37
C GLY A 411 18.53 -24.40 0.70
N LYS A 412 18.01 -25.42 1.40
CA LYS A 412 17.11 -26.45 0.86
C LYS A 412 15.83 -25.90 0.19
N SER A 413 15.07 -25.09 0.90
CA SER A 413 13.82 -24.49 0.37
C SER A 413 14.11 -23.45 -0.72
N THR A 414 15.29 -22.81 -0.67
CA THR A 414 15.75 -21.93 -1.75
C THR A 414 15.98 -22.73 -3.03
N LEU A 415 16.65 -23.86 -2.94
CA LEU A 415 16.91 -24.74 -4.09
C LEU A 415 15.60 -25.25 -4.72
N ALA A 416 14.65 -25.69 -3.91
CA ALA A 416 13.31 -26.09 -4.38
C ALA A 416 12.58 -24.96 -5.11
N ARG A 417 12.65 -23.72 -4.59
CA ARG A 417 12.08 -22.53 -5.23
C ARG A 417 12.78 -22.17 -6.55
N LEU A 418 14.09 -22.40 -6.65
CA LEU A 418 14.85 -22.19 -7.89
C LEU A 418 14.45 -23.21 -8.97
N ILE A 419 14.22 -24.47 -8.59
CA ILE A 419 13.76 -25.53 -9.51
C ILE A 419 12.36 -25.19 -10.06
N ALA A 420 11.48 -24.66 -9.21
CA ALA A 420 10.15 -24.18 -9.61
C ALA A 420 10.19 -22.76 -10.26
N ARG A 421 11.39 -22.21 -10.45
CA ARG A 421 11.60 -20.86 -11.02
C ARG A 421 10.82 -19.76 -10.31
N PHE A 422 10.81 -19.75 -8.96
CA PHE A 422 10.33 -18.59 -8.19
C PHE A 422 11.31 -17.41 -8.32
N TYR A 423 12.56 -17.72 -8.64
CA TYR A 423 13.65 -16.80 -8.95
C TYR A 423 14.48 -17.39 -10.08
N ASP A 424 15.11 -16.56 -10.88
CA ASP A 424 16.18 -16.99 -11.78
C ASP A 424 17.48 -17.13 -10.99
N VAL A 425 18.32 -18.10 -11.36
CA VAL A 425 19.64 -18.32 -10.73
C VAL A 425 20.61 -17.19 -11.10
N ASN A 426 21.53 -16.85 -10.20
CA ASN A 426 22.58 -15.87 -10.51
C ASN A 426 23.62 -16.48 -11.45
N ASP A 427 24.09 -17.71 -11.15
CA ASP A 427 25.02 -18.47 -11.97
C ASP A 427 24.52 -19.91 -12.10
N GLY A 428 24.96 -20.58 -13.15
CA GLY A 428 24.57 -21.96 -13.44
C GLY A 428 23.23 -22.04 -14.20
N VAL A 429 22.67 -23.25 -14.20
CA VAL A 429 21.44 -23.55 -14.93
C VAL A 429 20.60 -24.61 -14.23
N VAL A 430 19.27 -24.42 -14.25
CA VAL A 430 18.30 -25.46 -13.90
C VAL A 430 17.60 -25.91 -15.17
N ARG A 431 17.57 -27.22 -15.42
CA ARG A 431 16.85 -27.79 -16.55
C ARG A 431 15.78 -28.76 -16.07
N ILE A 432 14.66 -28.71 -16.75
CA ILE A 432 13.55 -29.64 -16.57
C ILE A 432 13.31 -30.33 -17.89
N SER A 433 13.39 -31.68 -17.88
CA SER A 433 13.29 -32.48 -19.08
C SER A 433 14.30 -32.05 -20.18
N GLY A 434 15.51 -31.57 -19.79
CA GLY A 434 16.54 -31.08 -20.69
C GLY A 434 16.37 -29.63 -21.16
N VAL A 435 15.28 -28.92 -20.77
CA VAL A 435 15.01 -27.54 -21.14
C VAL A 435 15.41 -26.61 -19.99
N ASP A 436 16.21 -25.57 -20.27
CA ASP A 436 16.49 -24.50 -19.28
C ASP A 436 15.18 -23.81 -18.88
N VAL A 437 14.90 -23.75 -17.58
CA VAL A 437 13.67 -23.14 -17.06
C VAL A 437 13.50 -21.68 -17.49
N ARG A 438 14.58 -20.96 -17.81
CA ARG A 438 14.55 -19.57 -18.29
C ARG A 438 14.06 -19.46 -19.74
N GLU A 439 14.23 -20.51 -20.54
CA GLU A 439 13.77 -20.56 -21.93
C GLU A 439 12.34 -21.07 -22.07
N ALA A 440 11.79 -21.67 -21.01
CA ALA A 440 10.45 -22.21 -20.96
C ALA A 440 9.40 -21.12 -20.70
N SER A 441 8.20 -21.27 -21.29
CA SER A 441 7.04 -20.48 -20.88
C SER A 441 6.58 -20.90 -19.48
N PHE A 442 5.98 -19.97 -18.73
CA PHE A 442 5.43 -20.30 -17.40
C PHE A 442 4.34 -21.36 -17.49
N SER A 443 3.51 -21.33 -18.51
CA SER A 443 2.48 -22.35 -18.72
C SER A 443 3.07 -23.75 -18.93
N TRP A 444 4.14 -23.87 -19.70
CA TRP A 444 4.85 -25.13 -19.89
C TRP A 444 5.49 -25.61 -18.57
N LEU A 445 6.22 -24.73 -17.88
CA LEU A 445 6.88 -25.05 -16.62
C LEU A 445 5.89 -25.53 -15.55
N LEU A 446 4.81 -24.78 -15.36
CA LEU A 446 3.75 -25.10 -14.38
C LEU A 446 2.95 -26.35 -14.78
N SER A 447 2.93 -26.75 -16.04
CA SER A 447 2.37 -28.05 -16.43
C SER A 447 3.29 -29.23 -16.11
N ARG A 448 4.59 -28.99 -15.89
CA ARG A 448 5.60 -30.04 -15.63
C ARG A 448 5.96 -30.16 -14.14
N VAL A 449 5.78 -29.12 -13.36
CA VAL A 449 6.18 -29.07 -11.94
C VAL A 449 4.97 -28.75 -11.08
N ALA A 450 4.59 -29.67 -10.21
CA ALA A 450 3.69 -29.42 -9.10
C ALA A 450 4.49 -29.13 -7.83
N ILE A 451 4.11 -28.10 -7.08
CA ILE A 451 4.76 -27.76 -5.82
C ILE A 451 3.74 -27.75 -4.67
N VAL A 452 4.08 -28.40 -3.58
CA VAL A 452 3.35 -28.38 -2.32
C VAL A 452 4.22 -27.68 -1.28
N LEU A 453 3.86 -26.46 -0.93
CA LEU A 453 4.58 -25.64 0.04
C LEU A 453 4.13 -25.93 1.47
N GLN A 454 4.96 -25.58 2.44
CA GLN A 454 4.71 -25.69 3.87
C GLN A 454 3.49 -24.86 4.30
N ASP A 455 3.40 -23.61 3.84
CA ASP A 455 2.29 -22.71 4.13
C ASP A 455 1.14 -22.92 3.14
N VAL A 456 0.03 -23.45 3.65
CA VAL A 456 -1.16 -23.72 2.84
C VAL A 456 -2.08 -22.53 2.78
N THR A 457 -2.23 -21.95 1.59
CA THR A 457 -3.18 -20.88 1.32
C THR A 457 -4.39 -21.39 0.54
N LEU A 458 -5.60 -21.17 1.07
CA LEU A 458 -6.87 -21.43 0.41
C LEU A 458 -7.54 -20.11 0.05
N SER A 459 -8.13 -20.05 -1.14
CA SER A 459 -8.94 -18.89 -1.55
C SER A 459 -10.29 -18.89 -0.85
N ASN A 460 -10.89 -17.70 -0.70
CA ASN A 460 -12.26 -17.54 -0.20
C ASN A 460 -13.28 -17.94 -1.29
N ASP A 461 -13.23 -19.21 -1.64
CA ASP A 461 -14.00 -19.84 -2.69
C ASP A 461 -14.51 -21.21 -2.23
N SER A 462 -15.31 -21.89 -3.05
CA SER A 462 -15.76 -23.24 -2.76
C SER A 462 -14.60 -24.24 -2.67
N VAL A 463 -14.79 -25.34 -1.97
CA VAL A 463 -13.83 -26.46 -1.95
C VAL A 463 -13.53 -26.94 -3.36
N HIS A 464 -14.57 -27.03 -4.21
CA HIS A 464 -14.41 -27.39 -5.62
C HIS A 464 -13.44 -26.47 -6.32
N THR A 465 -13.66 -25.15 -6.29
CA THR A 465 -12.80 -24.13 -6.92
C THR A 465 -11.38 -24.18 -6.37
N ASN A 466 -11.24 -24.38 -5.05
CA ASN A 466 -9.94 -24.51 -4.41
C ASN A 466 -9.15 -25.72 -4.91
N ILE A 467 -9.76 -26.86 -5.16
CA ILE A 467 -9.10 -28.04 -5.73
C ILE A 467 -8.85 -27.85 -7.22
N ALA A 468 -9.82 -27.31 -7.95
CA ALA A 468 -9.75 -27.09 -9.40
C ALA A 468 -8.80 -25.95 -9.80
N LEU A 469 -8.14 -25.25 -8.86
CA LEU A 469 -7.27 -24.10 -9.14
C LEU A 469 -6.17 -24.41 -10.16
N SER A 470 -5.60 -25.63 -10.15
CA SER A 470 -4.58 -26.07 -11.10
C SER A 470 -5.16 -26.44 -12.48
N LYS A 471 -6.46 -26.77 -12.56
CA LYS A 471 -7.18 -27.15 -13.79
C LYS A 471 -8.61 -26.62 -13.72
N PRO A 472 -8.84 -25.32 -14.04
CA PRO A 472 -10.16 -24.70 -13.90
C PRO A 472 -11.28 -25.35 -14.73
N SER A 473 -10.93 -26.10 -15.77
CA SER A 473 -11.87 -26.85 -16.62
C SER A 473 -12.18 -28.25 -16.09
N ALA A 474 -11.67 -28.65 -14.92
CA ALA A 474 -11.89 -29.97 -14.36
C ALA A 474 -13.36 -30.21 -14.05
N THR A 475 -13.84 -31.39 -14.41
CA THR A 475 -15.18 -31.84 -14.08
C THR A 475 -15.31 -32.15 -12.58
N ARG A 476 -16.53 -32.15 -12.07
CA ARG A 476 -16.81 -32.55 -10.67
C ARG A 476 -16.23 -33.93 -10.34
N ALA A 477 -16.33 -34.86 -11.28
CA ALA A 477 -15.83 -36.24 -11.09
C ALA A 477 -14.29 -36.27 -10.96
N GLU A 478 -13.57 -35.48 -11.73
CA GLU A 478 -12.11 -35.36 -11.63
C GLU A 478 -11.68 -34.74 -10.29
N VAL A 479 -12.38 -33.70 -9.84
CA VAL A 479 -12.14 -33.06 -8.54
C VAL A 479 -12.41 -34.03 -7.38
N GLU A 480 -13.49 -34.83 -7.45
CA GLU A 480 -13.79 -35.85 -6.44
C GLU A 480 -12.76 -36.98 -6.45
N ALA A 481 -12.29 -37.40 -7.62
CA ALA A 481 -11.22 -38.41 -7.72
C ALA A 481 -9.92 -37.91 -7.09
N ALA A 482 -9.53 -36.66 -7.36
CA ALA A 482 -8.37 -36.04 -6.73
C ALA A 482 -8.52 -35.92 -5.20
N ALA A 483 -9.72 -35.58 -4.71
CA ALA A 483 -9.97 -35.48 -3.28
C ALA A 483 -9.95 -36.87 -2.58
N ARG A 484 -10.37 -37.93 -3.26
CA ARG A 484 -10.24 -39.32 -2.76
C ARG A 484 -8.78 -39.71 -2.68
N ALA A 485 -8.00 -39.47 -3.73
CA ALA A 485 -6.56 -39.73 -3.75
C ALA A 485 -5.80 -39.00 -2.64
N ALA A 486 -6.26 -37.78 -2.30
CA ALA A 486 -5.71 -36.97 -1.20
C ALA A 486 -6.34 -37.31 0.18
N CYS A 487 -7.14 -38.38 0.32
CA CYS A 487 -7.79 -38.81 1.56
C CYS A 487 -8.59 -37.69 2.25
N ILE A 488 -9.28 -36.80 1.48
CA ILE A 488 -10.05 -35.69 2.03
C ILE A 488 -11.53 -35.71 1.64
N HIS A 489 -11.94 -36.58 0.71
CA HIS A 489 -13.30 -36.65 0.18
C HIS A 489 -14.35 -36.77 1.27
N ASP A 490 -14.22 -37.76 2.19
CA ASP A 490 -15.21 -38.04 3.24
C ASP A 490 -15.36 -36.85 4.20
N ARG A 491 -14.30 -36.12 4.43
CA ARG A 491 -14.34 -34.89 5.23
C ARG A 491 -15.07 -33.75 4.50
N ILE A 492 -14.85 -33.61 3.20
CA ILE A 492 -15.55 -32.62 2.37
C ILE A 492 -17.06 -32.91 2.38
N MET A 493 -17.46 -34.16 2.24
CA MET A 493 -18.88 -34.56 2.26
C MET A 493 -19.58 -34.28 3.60
N ARG A 494 -18.84 -34.10 4.69
CA ARG A 494 -19.37 -33.67 6.00
C ARG A 494 -19.48 -32.18 6.19
N LEU A 495 -18.98 -31.35 5.23
CA LEU A 495 -19.18 -29.90 5.23
C LEU A 495 -20.65 -29.57 4.91
N PRO A 496 -21.14 -28.39 5.32
CA PRO A 496 -22.56 -28.04 5.15
C PRO A 496 -23.08 -28.16 3.72
N GLU A 497 -22.27 -27.80 2.73
CA GLU A 497 -22.62 -27.86 1.30
C GLU A 497 -21.64 -28.75 0.50
N GLY A 498 -20.92 -29.64 1.21
CA GLY A 498 -19.94 -30.51 0.58
C GLY A 498 -18.86 -29.73 -0.17
N TYR A 499 -18.65 -30.08 -1.43
CA TYR A 499 -17.67 -29.39 -2.30
C TYR A 499 -18.04 -27.95 -2.65
N ASP A 500 -19.29 -27.55 -2.49
CA ASP A 500 -19.74 -26.18 -2.78
C ASP A 500 -19.62 -25.27 -1.56
N THR A 501 -19.22 -25.84 -0.40
CA THR A 501 -18.92 -25.06 0.80
C THR A 501 -17.82 -24.03 0.55
N VAL A 502 -18.11 -22.76 0.80
CA VAL A 502 -17.15 -21.65 0.74
C VAL A 502 -16.29 -21.65 2.01
N LEU A 503 -14.97 -21.70 1.85
CA LEU A 503 -14.04 -21.93 2.96
C LEU A 503 -13.73 -20.68 3.81
N GLY A 504 -14.07 -19.47 3.34
CA GLY A 504 -13.71 -18.21 3.99
C GLY A 504 -12.19 -17.93 3.96
N GLU A 505 -11.79 -16.73 4.39
CA GLU A 505 -10.40 -16.24 4.28
C GLU A 505 -9.35 -17.11 5.02
N VAL A 506 -9.76 -17.89 6.02
CA VAL A 506 -8.84 -18.70 6.85
C VAL A 506 -9.12 -20.21 6.72
N GLY A 507 -10.03 -20.62 5.82
CA GLY A 507 -10.44 -22.04 5.73
C GLY A 507 -11.08 -22.56 7.02
N GLY A 508 -11.89 -21.74 7.69
CA GLY A 508 -12.37 -21.91 9.06
C GLY A 508 -13.09 -23.22 9.40
N PHE A 509 -13.48 -24.03 8.39
CA PHE A 509 -14.08 -25.35 8.57
C PHE A 509 -13.07 -26.49 8.55
N LEU A 510 -11.78 -26.21 8.27
CA LEU A 510 -10.74 -27.22 8.04
C LEU A 510 -9.57 -27.06 9.00
N SER A 511 -9.09 -28.16 9.57
CA SER A 511 -7.84 -28.21 10.32
C SER A 511 -6.62 -27.99 9.42
N GLY A 512 -5.43 -27.77 9.99
CA GLY A 512 -4.18 -27.61 9.24
C GLY A 512 -3.91 -28.79 8.31
N GLY A 513 -4.01 -30.02 8.80
CA GLY A 513 -3.83 -31.24 8.01
C GLY A 513 -4.92 -31.46 6.94
N GLU A 514 -6.16 -31.00 7.18
CA GLU A 514 -7.23 -31.03 6.18
C GLU A 514 -6.99 -30.03 5.07
N ARG A 515 -6.54 -28.82 5.38
CA ARG A 515 -6.12 -27.81 4.37
C ARG A 515 -4.97 -28.33 3.51
N GLN A 516 -3.99 -28.98 4.14
CA GLN A 516 -2.88 -29.58 3.42
C GLN A 516 -3.32 -30.65 2.43
N ARG A 517 -4.28 -31.53 2.81
CA ARG A 517 -4.84 -32.51 1.88
C ARG A 517 -5.61 -31.88 0.72
N ILE A 518 -6.22 -30.72 0.88
CA ILE A 518 -6.76 -29.94 -0.26
C ILE A 518 -5.63 -29.55 -1.23
N THR A 519 -4.48 -29.14 -0.72
CA THR A 519 -3.32 -28.78 -1.58
C THR A 519 -2.75 -30.03 -2.29
N LEU A 520 -2.74 -31.18 -1.61
CA LEU A 520 -2.38 -32.44 -2.26
C LEU A 520 -3.37 -32.83 -3.36
N ALA A 521 -4.68 -32.61 -3.15
CA ALA A 521 -5.69 -32.81 -4.19
C ALA A 521 -5.46 -31.88 -5.41
N ARG A 522 -5.02 -30.64 -5.20
CA ARG A 522 -4.61 -29.74 -6.30
C ARG A 522 -3.44 -30.33 -7.11
N ALA A 523 -2.41 -30.78 -6.41
CA ALA A 523 -1.23 -31.39 -7.05
C ALA A 523 -1.59 -32.67 -7.79
N TYR A 524 -2.51 -33.48 -7.25
CA TYR A 524 -3.02 -34.68 -7.91
C TYR A 524 -3.78 -34.35 -9.20
N LEU A 525 -4.67 -33.34 -9.14
CA LEU A 525 -5.46 -32.90 -10.29
C LEU A 525 -4.60 -32.27 -11.40
N GLN A 526 -3.48 -31.62 -11.02
CA GLN A 526 -2.51 -31.04 -11.94
C GLN A 526 -1.79 -32.09 -12.79
N ASP A 527 -1.57 -33.28 -12.22
CA ASP A 527 -0.94 -34.45 -12.86
C ASP A 527 0.43 -34.18 -13.50
N ALA A 528 1.23 -33.35 -12.83
CA ALA A 528 2.57 -33.00 -13.30
C ALA A 528 3.57 -34.16 -13.11
N PRO A 529 4.52 -34.37 -14.04
CA PRO A 529 5.53 -35.45 -13.95
C PRO A 529 6.56 -35.23 -12.83
N ILE A 530 6.74 -33.99 -12.38
CA ILE A 530 7.69 -33.61 -11.32
C ILE A 530 6.89 -33.04 -10.13
N LEU A 531 7.22 -33.50 -8.93
CA LEU A 531 6.60 -33.09 -7.68
C LEU A 531 7.68 -32.54 -6.74
N ILE A 532 7.51 -31.31 -6.26
CA ILE A 532 8.32 -30.70 -5.22
C ILE A 532 7.50 -30.62 -3.93
N LEU A 533 8.03 -31.19 -2.85
CA LEU A 533 7.38 -31.23 -1.54
C LEU A 533 8.24 -30.50 -0.51
N ASP A 534 7.73 -29.40 0.06
CA ASP A 534 8.38 -28.67 1.15
C ASP A 534 7.65 -28.96 2.46
N GLU A 535 8.24 -29.81 3.32
CA GLU A 535 7.79 -30.16 4.67
C GLU A 535 6.27 -30.44 4.84
N ALA A 536 5.75 -31.36 4.06
CA ALA A 536 4.31 -31.62 3.98
C ALA A 536 3.64 -32.19 5.27
N THR A 537 4.34 -32.39 6.41
CA THR A 537 3.79 -33.11 7.58
C THR A 537 3.98 -32.41 8.95
N ALA A 538 4.56 -31.21 9.01
CA ALA A 538 5.07 -30.64 10.26
C ALA A 538 4.03 -30.26 11.33
N GLN A 539 2.73 -30.14 11.01
CA GLN A 539 1.69 -29.65 11.93
C GLN A 539 0.44 -30.55 12.03
N ALA A 540 0.52 -31.81 11.60
CA ALA A 540 -0.63 -32.71 11.59
C ALA A 540 -0.69 -33.56 12.87
N ASP A 541 -1.90 -33.82 13.38
CA ASP A 541 -2.14 -34.86 14.39
C ASP A 541 -1.82 -36.26 13.83
N PRO A 542 -1.59 -37.29 14.68
CA PRO A 542 -1.15 -38.61 14.22
C PRO A 542 -2.08 -39.29 13.22
N GLN A 543 -3.39 -38.98 13.26
CA GLN A 543 -4.36 -39.56 12.32
C GLN A 543 -4.29 -38.83 10.97
N SER A 544 -4.19 -37.50 10.98
CA SER A 544 -3.98 -36.70 9.78
C SER A 544 -2.63 -36.98 9.14
N GLU A 545 -1.59 -37.25 9.92
CA GLU A 545 -0.25 -37.59 9.42
C GLU A 545 -0.27 -38.87 8.58
N ARG A 546 -0.95 -39.95 9.04
CA ARG A 546 -1.10 -41.18 8.25
C ARG A 546 -1.82 -40.94 6.94
N ALA A 547 -2.93 -40.19 6.95
CA ALA A 547 -3.68 -39.87 5.74
C ALA A 547 -2.86 -39.01 4.76
N ILE A 548 -2.03 -38.08 5.26
CA ILE A 548 -1.13 -37.29 4.44
C ILE A 548 -0.04 -38.18 3.82
N HIS A 549 0.54 -39.12 4.59
CA HIS A 549 1.54 -40.06 4.07
C HIS A 549 0.98 -40.96 2.98
N GLU A 550 -0.24 -41.50 3.17
CA GLU A 550 -0.93 -42.32 2.16
C GLU A 550 -1.20 -41.51 0.89
N ALA A 551 -1.68 -40.27 1.03
CA ALA A 551 -1.89 -39.36 -0.09
C ALA A 551 -0.58 -39.03 -0.82
N LEU A 552 0.51 -38.76 -0.08
CA LEU A 552 1.83 -38.46 -0.65
C LEU A 552 2.42 -39.67 -1.39
N SER A 553 2.31 -40.90 -0.82
CA SER A 553 2.77 -42.13 -1.47
C SER A 553 2.05 -42.35 -2.79
N THR A 554 0.71 -42.15 -2.79
CA THR A 554 -0.10 -42.24 -4.02
C THR A 554 0.29 -41.20 -5.03
N LEU A 555 0.53 -39.95 -4.61
CA LEU A 555 0.92 -38.84 -5.47
C LEU A 555 2.33 -39.01 -6.04
N ALA A 556 3.26 -39.57 -5.29
CA ALA A 556 4.64 -39.80 -5.68
C ALA A 556 4.81 -40.92 -6.73
N SER A 557 3.85 -41.87 -6.78
CA SER A 557 3.97 -43.05 -7.66
C SER A 557 4.13 -42.67 -9.14
N GLY A 558 5.23 -43.11 -9.76
CA GLY A 558 5.54 -42.88 -11.18
C GLY A 558 5.99 -41.47 -11.52
N ARG A 559 6.21 -40.59 -10.53
CA ARG A 559 6.69 -39.22 -10.71
C ARG A 559 8.10 -39.04 -10.18
N THR A 560 8.79 -38.02 -10.71
CA THR A 560 10.06 -37.56 -10.13
C THR A 560 9.73 -36.69 -8.92
N VAL A 561 10.22 -37.06 -7.74
CA VAL A 561 9.89 -36.36 -6.48
C VAL A 561 11.16 -35.72 -5.91
N ILE A 562 11.07 -34.43 -5.60
CA ILE A 562 12.07 -33.70 -4.80
C ILE A 562 11.41 -33.35 -3.48
N ILE A 563 11.91 -33.92 -2.39
CA ILE A 563 11.33 -33.73 -1.06
C ILE A 563 12.33 -33.01 -0.13
N ILE A 564 11.88 -31.89 0.49
CA ILE A 564 12.59 -31.28 1.59
C ILE A 564 12.06 -31.91 2.88
N ALA A 565 12.93 -32.65 3.57
CA ALA A 565 12.52 -33.40 4.75
C ALA A 565 13.17 -32.85 6.03
N HIS A 566 12.34 -32.64 7.04
CA HIS A 566 12.74 -32.41 8.43
C HIS A 566 12.68 -33.70 9.27
N ARG A 567 11.93 -34.70 8.81
CA ARG A 567 11.84 -36.03 9.43
C ARG A 567 12.54 -37.05 8.55
N LEU A 568 13.69 -37.54 8.99
CA LEU A 568 14.49 -38.48 8.21
C LEU A 568 13.82 -39.84 8.00
N ALA A 569 12.91 -40.24 8.88
CA ALA A 569 12.15 -41.47 8.72
C ALA A 569 11.30 -41.50 7.43
N THR A 570 10.86 -40.36 6.93
CA THR A 570 10.04 -40.26 5.70
C THR A 570 10.83 -40.40 4.41
N ILE A 571 12.14 -40.33 4.48
CA ILE A 571 13.05 -40.36 3.31
C ILE A 571 14.00 -41.55 3.32
N ARG A 572 13.78 -42.51 4.23
CA ARG A 572 14.61 -43.69 4.35
C ARG A 572 14.72 -44.45 3.02
N ASP A 573 13.60 -44.55 2.31
CA ASP A 573 13.52 -45.29 1.04
C ASP A 573 13.75 -44.38 -0.19
N ALA A 574 14.32 -43.18 -0.01
CA ALA A 574 14.68 -42.31 -1.11
C ALA A 574 15.83 -42.88 -1.96
N ASP A 575 15.69 -42.74 -3.27
CA ASP A 575 16.73 -43.22 -4.22
C ASP A 575 18.02 -42.42 -4.11
N GLN A 576 17.89 -41.13 -3.74
CA GLN A 576 19.01 -40.24 -3.52
C GLN A 576 18.74 -39.31 -2.34
N ILE A 577 19.71 -39.14 -1.45
CA ILE A 577 19.69 -38.17 -0.36
C ILE A 577 20.85 -37.20 -0.58
N LEU A 578 20.56 -35.90 -0.54
CA LEU A 578 21.49 -34.79 -0.65
C LEU A 578 21.51 -34.00 0.65
N VAL A 579 22.67 -34.00 1.33
CA VAL A 579 22.85 -33.20 2.55
C VAL A 579 23.33 -31.81 2.15
N ILE A 580 22.58 -30.78 2.53
CA ILE A 580 22.86 -29.39 2.16
C ILE A 580 23.19 -28.60 3.42
N GLU A 581 24.40 -28.07 3.46
CA GLU A 581 24.94 -27.25 4.56
C GLU A 581 25.58 -26.01 3.98
N ASP A 582 25.27 -24.87 4.55
CA ASP A 582 25.81 -23.58 4.14
C ASP A 582 25.80 -23.36 2.60
N GLY A 583 24.72 -23.81 1.94
CA GLY A 583 24.54 -23.66 0.51
C GLY A 583 25.28 -24.66 -0.36
N HIS A 584 26.00 -25.66 0.19
CA HIS A 584 26.74 -26.68 -0.53
C HIS A 584 26.16 -28.08 -0.30
N ILE A 585 26.31 -29.00 -1.27
CA ILE A 585 26.08 -30.42 -1.06
C ILE A 585 27.32 -31.02 -0.40
N THR A 586 27.18 -31.40 0.89
CA THR A 586 28.30 -31.99 1.67
C THR A 586 28.35 -33.50 1.62
N GLN A 587 27.16 -34.16 1.53
CA GLN A 587 27.06 -35.62 1.41
C GLN A 587 26.00 -35.99 0.37
N ARG A 588 26.20 -37.11 -0.31
CA ARG A 588 25.28 -37.67 -1.31
C ARG A 588 25.31 -39.19 -1.22
N GLY A 589 24.18 -39.86 -1.20
CA GLY A 589 24.05 -41.32 -1.18
C GLY A 589 22.65 -41.79 -0.93
N ARG A 590 22.47 -43.07 -0.61
CA ARG A 590 21.26 -43.66 -0.05
C ARG A 590 21.34 -43.67 1.47
N HIS A 591 20.24 -43.91 2.13
CA HIS A 591 20.18 -44.01 3.57
C HIS A 591 21.21 -44.97 4.16
N GLU A 592 21.29 -46.17 3.59
CA GLU A 592 22.23 -47.24 4.03
C GLU A 592 23.68 -46.80 3.97
N ASP A 593 24.06 -46.02 2.94
CA ASP A 593 25.41 -45.52 2.78
C ASP A 593 25.73 -44.39 3.76
N LEU A 594 24.78 -43.49 3.99
CA LEU A 594 24.98 -42.26 4.76
C LEU A 594 24.85 -42.45 6.28
N VAL A 595 24.09 -43.43 6.74
CA VAL A 595 23.88 -43.67 8.18
C VAL A 595 25.16 -44.17 8.85
N ASP A 596 25.98 -44.94 8.12
CA ASP A 596 27.26 -45.49 8.60
C ASP A 596 28.45 -44.56 8.33
N GLN A 597 28.27 -43.55 7.47
CA GLN A 597 29.28 -42.56 7.17
C GLN A 597 29.30 -41.46 8.25
N ALA A 598 30.48 -41.14 8.78
CA ALA A 598 30.61 -40.01 9.70
C ALA A 598 30.24 -38.68 8.99
N GLY A 599 29.32 -37.92 9.53
CA GLY A 599 28.89 -36.64 8.99
C GLY A 599 27.48 -36.23 9.47
N THR A 600 27.02 -35.13 8.95
CA THR A 600 25.76 -34.48 9.40
C THR A 600 24.54 -35.39 9.27
N TYR A 601 24.46 -36.23 8.22
CA TYR A 601 23.36 -37.15 8.07
C TYR A 601 23.25 -38.13 9.23
N SER A 602 24.35 -38.81 9.56
CA SER A 602 24.36 -39.81 10.66
C SER A 602 24.15 -39.16 12.03
N GLU A 603 24.60 -37.92 12.24
CA GLU A 603 24.34 -37.16 13.46
C GLU A 603 22.85 -36.80 13.59
N MET A 604 22.24 -36.28 12.51
CA MET A 604 20.82 -35.95 12.46
C MET A 604 19.96 -37.20 12.68
N TRP A 605 20.32 -38.33 12.06
CA TRP A 605 19.60 -39.60 12.21
C TRP A 605 19.62 -40.06 13.66
N ARG A 606 20.81 -40.15 14.30
CA ARG A 606 20.93 -40.54 15.71
C ARG A 606 20.17 -39.62 16.66
N ALA A 607 20.21 -38.32 16.39
CA ALA A 607 19.46 -37.34 17.20
C ALA A 607 17.94 -37.59 17.11
N GLN A 608 17.42 -37.94 15.93
CA GLN A 608 15.99 -38.25 15.77
C GLN A 608 15.60 -39.61 16.38
N GLU A 609 16.44 -40.65 16.26
CA GLU A 609 16.18 -41.95 16.92
C GLU A 609 16.11 -41.82 18.45
N LEU A 610 17.02 -41.04 19.05
CA LEU A 610 16.98 -40.78 20.48
C LEU A 610 15.70 -40.08 20.93
N HIS A 611 15.14 -39.21 20.09
CA HIS A 611 13.90 -38.50 20.36
C HIS A 611 12.65 -39.41 20.25
N TYR A 612 12.67 -40.48 19.42
CA TYR A 612 11.59 -41.46 19.33
C TYR A 612 11.62 -42.52 20.41
N MET A 613 12.79 -42.71 21.06
CA MET A 613 12.96 -43.66 22.18
C MET A 613 12.70 -43.07 23.57
N ALA A 614 12.69 -41.73 23.67
CA ALA A 614 12.41 -40.98 24.90
C ALA A 614 10.93 -40.59 25.02
#